data_90a6177e48ba49320820f8d6ea199b8a
#
_entry.id   90a6177e48ba49320820f8d6ea199b8a
#
_cell.length_a   1.000
_cell.length_b   1.000
_cell.length_c   1.000
_cell.angle_alpha   90.00
_cell.angle_beta   90.00
_cell.angle_gamma   90.00
#
_symmetry.space_group_name_H-M   'P 1'
#
loop_
_entity.id
_entity.type
_entity.pdbx_description
1 polymer ?
#
loop_
_entity_poly.entity_id
_entity_poly.type
_entity_poly.pdbx_seq_one_letter_code
_entity_poly.pdbx_strand_id
1 'polypeptide(L)'
;MKRNIGILFLLMLFTTGKLLAQELNAKVVIQTPRLQLADPKIFKTLENDIAEFLNTRKWTNDVFQTQERIDCSFLITITEELAANRFNASIVLQSNRPVYNSSYNTVMFNYQDKNWTFEYTEFQPLEYNDNAYLSELTGMLAYYTYIAIGL
;
A
#
# COMPACT_ATOMS: atom_id res chain seq x y z
N MET A 1 33.63 29.94 24.08
CA MET A 1 32.21 29.90 23.72
C MET A 1 31.94 29.96 22.20
N LYS A 2 32.69 30.72 21.39
CA LYS A 2 32.45 30.83 19.91
C LYS A 2 32.72 29.55 19.11
N ARG A 3 33.59 28.63 19.58
CA ARG A 3 33.97 27.42 18.87
C ARG A 3 32.87 26.34 18.88
N ASN A 4 32.04 26.29 19.92
CA ASN A 4 30.96 25.29 20.06
C ASN A 4 29.69 25.69 19.30
N ILE A 5 29.52 26.96 18.95
CA ILE A 5 28.37 27.44 18.16
C ILE A 5 28.48 26.98 16.72
N GLY A 6 29.70 26.94 16.17
CA GLY A 6 29.95 26.43 14.80
C GLY A 6 29.65 24.95 14.64
N ILE A 7 29.96 24.14 15.66
CA ILE A 7 29.65 22.69 15.66
C ILE A 7 28.15 22.44 15.77
N LEU A 8 27.44 23.24 16.57
CA LEU A 8 25.98 23.15 16.69
C LEU A 8 25.27 23.52 15.39
N PHE A 9 25.79 24.52 14.66
CA PHE A 9 25.25 24.94 13.37
C PHE A 9 25.52 23.91 12.27
N LEU A 10 26.70 23.24 12.31
CA LEU A 10 27.05 22.17 11.38
C LEU A 10 26.20 20.90 11.60
N LEU A 11 25.83 20.60 12.87
CA LEU A 11 24.94 19.47 13.18
C LEU A 11 23.50 19.71 12.71
N MET A 12 23.05 20.96 12.66
CA MET A 12 21.69 21.33 12.23
C MET A 12 21.50 21.25 10.71
N LEU A 13 22.59 21.30 9.94
CA LEU A 13 22.53 21.17 8.47
C LEU A 13 22.39 19.70 7.99
N PHE A 14 22.64 18.71 8.84
CA PHE A 14 22.55 17.30 8.47
C PHE A 14 21.16 16.66 8.64
N THR A 15 20.18 17.40 9.14
CA THR A 15 18.81 16.87 9.38
C THR A 15 17.81 17.16 8.27
N THR A 16 18.24 17.53 7.07
CA THR A 16 17.35 17.53 5.89
C THR A 16 17.10 16.10 5.46
N GLY A 17 16.35 15.36 6.28
CA GLY A 17 15.79 14.08 5.87
C GLY A 17 15.00 14.31 4.58
N LYS A 18 15.39 13.62 3.52
CA LYS A 18 14.60 13.58 2.29
C LYS A 18 13.24 13.01 2.70
N LEU A 19 12.21 13.84 2.73
CA LEU A 19 10.83 13.40 2.75
C LEU A 19 10.65 12.64 1.43
N LEU A 20 10.72 11.31 1.50
CA LEU A 20 10.36 10.47 0.37
C LEU A 20 8.89 10.74 0.12
N ALA A 21 8.61 11.47 -0.93
CA ALA A 21 7.24 11.67 -1.36
C ALA A 21 6.69 10.31 -1.80
N GLN A 22 5.69 9.84 -1.08
CA GLN A 22 4.96 8.61 -1.41
C GLN A 22 4.02 8.93 -2.56
N GLU A 23 3.95 8.03 -3.53
CA GLU A 23 3.12 8.21 -4.74
C GLU A 23 1.65 7.93 -4.47
N LEU A 24 1.37 7.03 -3.54
CA LEU A 24 0.03 6.57 -3.19
C LEU A 24 -0.46 7.11 -1.85
N ASN A 25 -1.77 7.28 -1.79
CA ASN A 25 -2.57 7.37 -0.58
C ASN A 25 -3.55 6.20 -0.59
N ALA A 26 -3.05 5.00 -0.27
CA ALA A 26 -3.81 3.77 -0.34
C ALA A 26 -4.60 3.53 0.95
N LYS A 27 -5.91 3.37 0.82
CA LYS A 27 -6.80 2.90 1.88
C LYS A 27 -7.11 1.43 1.65
N VAL A 28 -6.84 0.60 2.64
CA VAL A 28 -7.10 -0.84 2.58
C VAL A 28 -8.22 -1.19 3.54
N VAL A 29 -9.14 -2.03 3.12
CA VAL A 29 -10.21 -2.59 3.95
C VAL A 29 -10.33 -4.08 3.64
N ILE A 30 -10.27 -4.91 4.68
CA ILE A 30 -10.47 -6.36 4.56
C ILE A 30 -11.82 -6.73 5.16
N GLN A 31 -12.60 -7.48 4.40
CA GLN A 31 -13.90 -8.02 4.83
C GLN A 31 -13.87 -9.54 4.84
N THR A 32 -14.46 -10.15 5.86
CA THR A 32 -14.49 -11.60 6.06
C THR A 32 -15.94 -12.09 6.32
N PRO A 33 -16.88 -11.86 5.41
CA PRO A 33 -18.32 -12.06 5.69
C PRO A 33 -18.70 -13.52 5.91
N ARG A 34 -17.87 -14.48 5.49
CA ARG A 34 -18.18 -15.92 5.53
C ARG A 34 -17.26 -16.74 6.44
N LEU A 35 -16.21 -16.14 6.98
CA LEU A 35 -15.26 -16.88 7.83
C LEU A 35 -15.79 -16.92 9.28
N GLN A 36 -15.94 -18.11 9.82
CA GLN A 36 -16.36 -18.34 11.19
C GLN A 36 -15.24 -18.90 12.08
N LEU A 37 -14.15 -19.40 11.49
CA LEU A 37 -13.11 -20.14 12.19
C LEU A 37 -11.80 -19.33 12.36
N ALA A 38 -11.50 -18.42 11.44
CA ALA A 38 -10.28 -17.63 11.52
C ALA A 38 -10.42 -16.49 12.56
N ASP A 39 -9.33 -16.25 13.32
CA ASP A 39 -9.28 -15.12 14.25
C ASP A 39 -9.36 -13.79 13.48
N PRO A 40 -10.37 -12.93 13.75
CA PRO A 40 -10.48 -11.63 13.08
C PRO A 40 -9.23 -10.73 13.21
N LYS A 41 -8.40 -10.96 14.22
CA LYS A 41 -7.15 -10.22 14.44
C LYS A 41 -6.15 -10.43 13.32
N ILE A 42 -6.05 -11.62 12.74
CA ILE A 42 -5.15 -11.93 11.63
C ILE A 42 -5.45 -11.02 10.43
N PHE A 43 -6.72 -10.82 10.12
CA PHE A 43 -7.13 -9.97 9.00
C PHE A 43 -6.93 -8.47 9.28
N LYS A 44 -7.01 -8.07 10.56
CA LYS A 44 -6.68 -6.69 10.95
C LYS A 44 -5.17 -6.43 10.84
N THR A 45 -4.34 -7.40 11.19
CA THR A 45 -2.90 -7.33 10.99
C THR A 45 -2.58 -7.28 9.50
N LEU A 46 -3.16 -8.17 8.69
CA LEU A 46 -3.01 -8.17 7.23
C LEU A 46 -3.43 -6.83 6.60
N GLU A 47 -4.54 -6.23 7.04
CA GLU A 47 -5.00 -4.92 6.56
C GLU A 47 -3.95 -3.83 6.80
N ASN A 48 -3.35 -3.82 8.00
CA ASN A 48 -2.30 -2.87 8.35
C ASN A 48 -1.01 -3.13 7.56
N ASP A 49 -0.59 -4.40 7.43
CA ASP A 49 0.62 -4.79 6.69
C ASP A 49 0.50 -4.39 5.20
N ILE A 50 -0.66 -4.62 4.59
CA ILE A 50 -0.91 -4.22 3.20
C ILE A 50 -0.92 -2.68 3.09
N ALA A 51 -1.57 -1.98 4.01
CA ALA A 51 -1.60 -0.52 3.99
C ALA A 51 -0.19 0.08 4.15
N GLU A 52 0.62 -0.47 5.04
CA GLU A 52 2.02 -0.09 5.19
C GLU A 52 2.82 -0.38 3.92
N PHE A 53 2.73 -1.60 3.38
CA PHE A 53 3.40 -2.02 2.16
C PHE A 53 3.13 -1.07 0.98
N LEU A 54 1.86 -0.70 0.77
CA LEU A 54 1.44 0.17 -0.34
C LEU A 54 1.89 1.62 -0.14
N ASN A 55 1.83 2.14 1.09
CA ASN A 55 2.06 3.56 1.37
C ASN A 55 3.51 3.90 1.72
N THR A 56 4.35 2.95 2.11
CA THR A 56 5.73 3.24 2.52
C THR A 56 6.74 2.97 1.42
N ARG A 57 6.40 2.11 0.46
CA ARG A 57 7.28 1.76 -0.65
C ARG A 57 7.31 2.89 -1.70
N LYS A 58 8.48 3.11 -2.28
CA LYS A 58 8.64 3.91 -3.49
C LYS A 58 8.43 3.02 -4.71
N TRP A 59 7.41 3.32 -5.51
CA TRP A 59 6.98 2.50 -6.65
C TRP A 59 7.63 2.92 -7.96
N THR A 60 7.92 4.23 -8.13
CA THR A 60 8.55 4.77 -9.35
C THR A 60 9.74 5.67 -8.99
N ASN A 61 10.44 6.17 -9.99
CA ASN A 61 11.50 7.16 -9.80
C ASN A 61 10.98 8.60 -9.78
N ASP A 62 9.69 8.79 -10.00
CA ASP A 62 9.06 10.09 -10.03
C ASP A 62 8.98 10.73 -8.63
N VAL A 63 8.82 12.04 -8.60
CA VAL A 63 8.69 12.80 -7.37
C VAL A 63 7.29 13.40 -7.33
N PHE A 64 6.45 12.86 -6.45
CA PHE A 64 5.10 13.36 -6.22
C PHE A 64 5.08 14.36 -5.07
N GLN A 65 4.34 15.43 -5.22
CA GLN A 65 4.01 16.30 -4.08
C GLN A 65 2.84 15.69 -3.31
N THR A 66 2.64 16.11 -2.06
CA THR A 66 1.59 15.55 -1.20
C THR A 66 0.18 15.66 -1.82
N GLN A 67 -0.09 16.75 -2.55
CA GLN A 67 -1.36 16.97 -3.27
C GLN A 67 -1.49 16.20 -4.59
N GLU A 68 -0.41 15.61 -5.08
CA GLU A 68 -0.38 14.85 -6.33
C GLU A 68 -0.51 13.35 -6.10
N ARG A 69 -0.56 12.93 -4.83
CA ARG A 69 -0.73 11.52 -4.49
C ARG A 69 -2.00 10.97 -5.07
N ILE A 70 -1.91 9.74 -5.53
CA ILE A 70 -3.01 9.01 -6.13
C ILE A 70 -3.82 8.36 -5.00
N ASP A 71 -5.08 8.76 -4.85
CA ASP A 71 -5.99 8.15 -3.89
C ASP A 71 -6.44 6.79 -4.41
N CYS A 72 -6.05 5.72 -3.73
CA CYS A 72 -6.42 4.35 -4.04
C CYS A 72 -7.23 3.72 -2.90
N SER A 73 -8.27 2.98 -3.24
CA SER A 73 -9.04 2.17 -2.29
C SER A 73 -8.96 0.70 -2.69
N PHE A 74 -8.45 -0.13 -1.79
CA PHE A 74 -8.35 -1.58 -1.93
C PHE A 74 -9.36 -2.22 -0.99
N LEU A 75 -10.43 -2.79 -1.53
CA LEU A 75 -11.38 -3.59 -0.78
C LEU A 75 -11.12 -5.06 -1.07
N ILE A 76 -10.63 -5.79 -0.09
CA ILE A 76 -10.31 -7.21 -0.17
C ILE A 76 -11.38 -7.97 0.61
N THR A 77 -12.07 -8.88 -0.05
CA THR A 77 -13.07 -9.74 0.59
C THR A 77 -12.56 -11.17 0.60
N ILE A 78 -12.25 -11.67 1.79
CA ILE A 78 -11.86 -13.07 1.96
C ILE A 78 -13.11 -13.92 1.85
N THR A 79 -13.13 -14.82 0.88
CA THR A 79 -14.28 -15.66 0.57
C THR A 79 -14.19 -17.04 1.21
N GLU A 80 -12.99 -17.58 1.36
CA GLU A 80 -12.75 -18.92 1.87
C GLU A 80 -11.34 -19.06 2.43
N GLU A 81 -11.18 -19.88 3.46
CA GLU A 81 -9.90 -20.39 3.94
C GLU A 81 -9.70 -21.80 3.39
N LEU A 82 -8.73 -21.95 2.46
CA LEU A 82 -8.45 -23.22 1.78
C LEU A 82 -7.57 -24.15 2.61
N ALA A 83 -6.64 -23.58 3.34
CA ALA A 83 -5.71 -24.26 4.25
C ALA A 83 -5.18 -23.28 5.27
N ALA A 84 -4.46 -23.76 6.27
CA ALA A 84 -3.76 -22.89 7.20
C ALA A 84 -2.93 -21.85 6.43
N ASN A 85 -3.21 -20.57 6.65
CA ASN A 85 -2.56 -19.42 6.01
C ASN A 85 -2.80 -19.23 4.50
N ARG A 86 -3.71 -20.00 3.86
CA ARG A 86 -4.03 -19.87 2.44
C ARG A 86 -5.49 -19.52 2.24
N PHE A 87 -5.74 -18.43 1.54
CA PHE A 87 -7.05 -17.80 1.43
C PHE A 87 -7.44 -17.58 -0.02
N ASN A 88 -8.74 -17.76 -0.31
CA ASN A 88 -9.38 -17.23 -1.50
C ASN A 88 -9.99 -15.87 -1.18
N ALA A 89 -9.83 -14.93 -2.10
CA ALA A 89 -10.35 -13.59 -1.97
C ALA A 89 -10.84 -13.01 -3.29
N SER A 90 -11.59 -11.95 -3.19
CA SER A 90 -11.80 -11.00 -4.27
C SER A 90 -11.23 -9.65 -3.88
N ILE A 91 -10.72 -8.90 -4.85
CA ILE A 91 -10.22 -7.56 -4.66
C ILE A 91 -10.98 -6.58 -5.55
N VAL A 92 -11.38 -5.45 -4.99
CA VAL A 92 -11.87 -4.29 -5.74
C VAL A 92 -10.87 -3.17 -5.56
N LEU A 93 -10.33 -2.68 -6.66
CA LEU A 93 -9.47 -1.50 -6.68
C LEU A 93 -10.21 -0.34 -7.31
N GLN A 94 -10.22 0.78 -6.61
CA GLN A 94 -10.65 2.06 -7.15
C GLN A 94 -9.51 3.06 -7.00
N SER A 95 -9.12 3.71 -8.10
CA SER A 95 -8.14 4.79 -8.13
C SER A 95 -8.82 6.10 -8.53
N ASN A 96 -8.51 7.17 -7.80
CA ASN A 96 -9.06 8.50 -8.03
C ASN A 96 -7.92 9.51 -8.15
N ARG A 97 -8.12 10.53 -8.98
CA ARG A 97 -7.21 11.68 -9.07
C ARG A 97 -7.94 12.98 -8.80
N PRO A 98 -7.32 13.92 -8.08
CA PRO A 98 -7.89 15.24 -7.89
C PRO A 98 -7.96 15.97 -9.24
N VAL A 99 -9.08 16.65 -9.49
CA VAL A 99 -9.23 17.49 -10.67
C VAL A 99 -8.60 18.85 -10.37
N TYR A 100 -7.74 19.31 -11.27
CA TYR A 100 -7.03 20.58 -11.13
C TYR A 100 -8.01 21.72 -10.84
N ASN A 101 -7.68 22.54 -9.85
CA ASN A 101 -8.45 23.71 -9.42
C ASN A 101 -9.92 23.41 -9.03
N SER A 102 -10.19 22.23 -8.47
CA SER A 102 -11.52 21.83 -8.00
C SER A 102 -11.45 21.08 -6.66
N SER A 103 -12.60 20.87 -6.05
CA SER A 103 -12.72 20.13 -4.78
C SER A 103 -13.19 18.67 -4.97
N TYR A 104 -13.28 18.18 -6.21
CA TYR A 104 -13.74 16.83 -6.49
C TYR A 104 -12.65 15.98 -7.15
N ASN A 105 -12.79 14.65 -7.00
CA ASN A 105 -11.90 13.66 -7.58
C ASN A 105 -12.59 12.97 -8.76
N THR A 106 -11.83 12.61 -9.79
CA THR A 106 -12.29 11.76 -10.90
C THR A 106 -11.85 10.33 -10.67
N VAL A 107 -12.77 9.39 -10.87
CA VAL A 107 -12.45 7.95 -10.89
C VAL A 107 -11.69 7.66 -12.17
N MET A 108 -10.42 7.23 -12.03
CA MET A 108 -9.56 6.86 -13.14
C MET A 108 -9.66 5.37 -13.45
N PHE A 109 -9.82 4.56 -12.42
CA PHE A 109 -9.85 3.12 -12.52
C PHE A 109 -10.80 2.54 -11.47
N ASN A 110 -11.60 1.55 -11.88
CA ASN A 110 -12.41 0.75 -10.99
C ASN A 110 -12.49 -0.66 -11.57
N TYR A 111 -11.90 -1.62 -10.86
CA TYR A 111 -11.79 -2.99 -11.31
C TYR A 111 -12.02 -3.97 -10.17
N GLN A 112 -12.64 -5.10 -10.49
CA GLN A 112 -12.84 -6.21 -9.56
C GLN A 112 -12.20 -7.47 -10.11
N ASP A 113 -11.31 -8.08 -9.33
CA ASP A 113 -10.87 -9.46 -9.51
C ASP A 113 -11.56 -10.36 -8.48
N LYS A 114 -12.15 -11.46 -8.94
CA LYS A 114 -12.95 -12.37 -8.11
C LYS A 114 -12.23 -13.63 -7.67
N ASN A 115 -11.08 -13.94 -8.28
CA ASN A 115 -10.39 -15.20 -8.13
C ASN A 115 -8.93 -14.99 -7.74
N TRP A 116 -8.71 -14.45 -6.55
CA TRP A 116 -7.39 -14.22 -6.02
C TRP A 116 -7.11 -15.19 -4.89
N THR A 117 -6.10 -16.03 -5.04
CA THR A 117 -5.62 -16.94 -3.99
C THR A 117 -4.25 -16.50 -3.53
N PHE A 118 -4.05 -16.39 -2.23
CA PHE A 118 -2.76 -16.02 -1.67
C PHE A 118 -2.49 -16.72 -0.35
N GLU A 119 -1.22 -16.71 0.05
CA GLU A 119 -0.76 -17.14 1.37
C GLU A 119 -0.36 -15.93 2.20
N TYR A 120 -0.72 -15.95 3.48
CA TYR A 120 -0.33 -14.95 4.45
C TYR A 120 -0.04 -15.59 5.80
N THR A 121 1.10 -15.24 6.37
CA THR A 121 1.50 -15.62 7.73
C THR A 121 1.67 -14.35 8.55
N GLU A 122 0.98 -14.28 9.68
CA GLU A 122 1.02 -13.13 10.58
C GLU A 122 2.47 -12.84 11.03
N PHE A 123 2.80 -11.55 11.11
CA PHE A 123 4.14 -11.04 11.47
C PHE A 123 5.27 -11.34 10.49
N GLN A 124 4.97 -11.87 9.32
CA GLN A 124 5.95 -12.01 8.25
C GLN A 124 5.92 -10.76 7.37
N PRO A 125 7.07 -10.07 7.16
CA PRO A 125 7.12 -8.88 6.32
C PRO A 125 6.65 -9.17 4.89
N LEU A 126 5.89 -8.23 4.31
CA LEU A 126 5.51 -8.29 2.91
C LEU A 126 6.68 -7.84 2.04
N GLU A 127 7.38 -8.79 1.45
CA GLU A 127 8.53 -8.53 0.57
C GLU A 127 8.10 -8.52 -0.89
N TYR A 128 8.66 -7.60 -1.66
CA TYR A 128 8.47 -7.51 -3.11
C TYR A 128 9.77 -7.13 -3.79
N ASN A 129 10.04 -7.75 -4.93
CA ASN A 129 11.19 -7.47 -5.77
C ASN A 129 10.75 -7.38 -7.23
N ASP A 130 11.14 -6.29 -7.93
CA ASP A 130 10.77 -6.07 -9.33
C ASP A 130 11.33 -7.13 -10.30
N ASN A 131 12.40 -7.83 -9.89
CA ASN A 131 13.09 -8.81 -10.72
C ASN A 131 12.83 -10.26 -10.30
N ALA A 132 12.05 -10.50 -9.25
CA ALA A 132 11.78 -11.84 -8.73
C ALA A 132 10.38 -11.95 -8.18
N TYR A 133 9.68 -13.02 -8.57
CA TYR A 133 8.40 -13.38 -7.97
C TYR A 133 8.63 -13.97 -6.57
N LEU A 134 8.08 -13.34 -5.55
CA LEU A 134 8.21 -13.76 -4.15
C LEU A 134 6.91 -14.35 -3.59
N SER A 135 5.78 -13.71 -3.83
CA SER A 135 4.48 -14.20 -3.37
C SER A 135 3.33 -13.70 -4.24
N GLU A 136 2.21 -14.46 -4.27
CA GLU A 136 0.97 -14.05 -4.93
C GLU A 136 0.42 -12.75 -4.31
N LEU A 137 0.47 -12.63 -2.99
CA LEU A 137 -0.05 -11.47 -2.27
C LEU A 137 0.63 -10.18 -2.74
N THR A 138 1.95 -10.12 -2.63
CA THR A 138 2.71 -8.90 -2.97
C THR A 138 2.77 -8.67 -4.48
N GLY A 139 2.80 -9.74 -5.28
CA GLY A 139 2.78 -9.66 -6.74
C GLY A 139 1.51 -9.01 -7.27
N MET A 140 0.34 -9.43 -6.78
CA MET A 140 -0.95 -8.86 -7.19
C MET A 140 -1.13 -7.43 -6.69
N LEU A 141 -0.73 -7.15 -5.44
CA LEU A 141 -0.77 -5.78 -4.91
C LEU A 141 0.11 -4.83 -5.74
N ALA A 142 1.32 -5.25 -6.08
CA ALA A 142 2.23 -4.48 -6.93
C ALA A 142 1.65 -4.27 -8.34
N TYR A 143 1.10 -5.32 -8.96
CA TYR A 143 0.46 -5.24 -10.27
C TYR A 143 -0.64 -4.16 -10.31
N TYR A 144 -1.57 -4.18 -9.34
CA TYR A 144 -2.63 -3.19 -9.28
C TYR A 144 -2.12 -1.79 -8.92
N THR A 145 -1.07 -1.70 -8.13
CA THR A 145 -0.41 -0.43 -7.82
C THR A 145 0.19 0.21 -9.06
N TYR A 146 0.93 -0.57 -9.88
CA TYR A 146 1.50 -0.06 -11.13
C TYR A 146 0.42 0.35 -12.14
N ILE A 147 -0.70 -0.35 -12.21
CA ILE A 147 -1.85 0.09 -13.03
C ILE A 147 -2.36 1.45 -12.53
N ALA A 148 -2.58 1.60 -11.23
CA ALA A 148 -3.10 2.84 -10.65
C ALA A 148 -2.16 4.04 -10.85
N ILE A 149 -0.83 3.83 -10.83
CA ILE A 149 0.17 4.88 -11.04
C ILE A 149 0.30 5.22 -12.54
N GLY A 150 0.17 4.22 -13.42
CA GLY A 150 0.35 4.37 -14.87
C GLY A 150 -0.84 5.00 -15.60
N LEU A 151 -1.97 5.22 -14.91
CA LEU A 151 -3.16 5.87 -15.45
C LEU A 151 -3.15 7.37 -15.17
#